data_ec6f0bc42e3dffdb4c5e21fa54c0ddca
#
_entry.id   ec6f0bc42e3dffdb4c5e21fa54c0ddca
#
_cell.length_a   1.000
_cell.length_b   1.000
_cell.length_c   1.000
_cell.angle_alpha   90.00
_cell.angle_beta   90.00
_cell.angle_gamma   90.00
#
_symmetry.space_group_name_H-M   'P 1'
#
loop_
_entity.id
_entity.type
_entity.pdbx_description
1 polymer ?
#
loop_
_entity_poly.entity_id
_entity_poly.type
_entity_poly.pdbx_seq_one_letter_code
_entity_poly.pdbx_strand_id
1 'polypeptide(L)'
;MSQKIILVDDDSNILTSVSLALRSEGWSVETYNDGEQGLIALQRNDPDIAILDIKMPKLDGMEVLKKLRISSNIPVIFLTSKDDEIDEALGLRMGADDYITKPFSQKLLIERIRAVLRRSSLDISDVSEKVIQRNNLYLDPDRHLCKWKGLEVKLTVTEFLILNSLAFRPGLVKSRDQLIDTAYGETIYVDDRTIDSHIKRMRRKFRFFDKTFDHIETLYGVGYRYKDE
;
A
#
# COMPACT_ATOMS: atom_id res chain seq x y z
N MET A 1 11.30 3.74 -18.48
CA MET A 1 12.15 4.47 -17.49
C MET A 1 12.48 3.49 -16.37
N SER A 2 13.68 3.58 -15.75
CA SER A 2 14.00 2.75 -14.57
C SER A 2 13.19 3.24 -13.38
N GLN A 3 12.56 2.32 -12.65
CA GLN A 3 11.79 2.65 -11.44
C GLN A 3 12.73 3.13 -10.34
N LYS A 4 12.27 4.14 -9.59
CA LYS A 4 13.04 4.84 -8.57
C LYS A 4 12.60 4.40 -7.17
N ILE A 5 13.54 3.87 -6.40
CA ILE A 5 13.32 3.36 -5.04
C ILE A 5 14.07 4.23 -4.05
N ILE A 6 13.41 4.65 -2.97
CA ILE A 6 14.07 5.23 -1.81
C ILE A 6 14.09 4.20 -0.68
N LEU A 7 15.30 3.85 -0.21
CA LEU A 7 15.55 2.94 0.89
C LEU A 7 16.08 3.73 2.08
N VAL A 8 15.41 3.61 3.23
CA VAL A 8 15.77 4.27 4.48
C VAL A 8 15.91 3.25 5.60
N ASP A 9 17.11 3.10 6.15
CA ASP A 9 17.44 2.15 7.23
C ASP A 9 18.69 2.68 7.94
N ASP A 10 18.77 2.62 9.25
CA ASP A 10 19.96 3.08 9.99
C ASP A 10 21.12 2.09 9.96
N ASP A 11 20.87 0.82 9.58
CA ASP A 11 21.91 -0.19 9.37
C ASP A 11 22.54 -0.06 7.98
N SER A 12 23.80 0.41 7.96
CA SER A 12 24.59 0.56 6.73
C SER A 12 24.82 -0.76 5.97
N ASN A 13 24.81 -1.91 6.65
CA ASN A 13 24.93 -3.22 5.99
C ASN A 13 23.66 -3.55 5.22
N ILE A 14 22.50 -3.24 5.78
CA ILE A 14 21.22 -3.39 5.08
C ILE A 14 21.18 -2.45 3.88
N LEU A 15 21.50 -1.15 4.07
CA LEU A 15 21.55 -0.20 2.96
C LEU A 15 22.44 -0.68 1.82
N THR A 16 23.64 -1.17 2.14
CA THR A 16 24.61 -1.64 1.13
C THR A 16 24.10 -2.89 0.43
N SER A 17 23.74 -3.93 1.17
CA SER A 17 23.37 -5.22 0.61
C SER A 17 22.06 -5.17 -0.18
N VAL A 18 21.05 -4.46 0.37
CA VAL A 18 19.74 -4.31 -0.29
C VAL A 18 19.86 -3.42 -1.52
N SER A 19 20.54 -2.26 -1.43
CA SER A 19 20.66 -1.38 -2.59
C SER A 19 21.41 -2.04 -3.76
N LEU A 20 22.44 -2.85 -3.47
CA LEU A 20 23.13 -3.61 -4.50
C LEU A 20 22.20 -4.63 -5.18
N ALA A 21 21.43 -5.38 -4.41
CA ALA A 21 20.48 -6.35 -4.94
C ALA A 21 19.39 -5.66 -5.79
N LEU A 22 18.85 -4.53 -5.33
CA LEU A 22 17.82 -3.80 -6.08
C LEU A 22 18.36 -3.17 -7.36
N ARG A 23 19.59 -2.64 -7.35
CA ARG A 23 20.25 -2.13 -8.56
C ARG A 23 20.54 -3.23 -9.57
N SER A 24 20.83 -4.45 -9.15
CA SER A 24 21.03 -5.60 -10.06
C SER A 24 19.74 -5.98 -10.81
N GLU A 25 18.56 -5.61 -10.30
CA GLU A 25 17.26 -5.75 -10.95
C GLU A 25 16.96 -4.60 -11.94
N GLY A 26 17.90 -3.66 -12.13
CA GLY A 26 17.76 -2.52 -13.04
C GLY A 26 17.03 -1.30 -12.44
N TRP A 27 16.77 -1.27 -11.12
CA TRP A 27 16.13 -0.17 -10.45
C TRP A 27 17.12 0.93 -10.05
N SER A 28 16.65 2.19 -10.06
CA SER A 28 17.41 3.31 -9.50
C SER A 28 17.16 3.37 -7.99
N VAL A 29 18.22 3.31 -7.17
CA VAL A 29 18.10 3.25 -5.71
C VAL A 29 18.86 4.38 -5.04
N GLU A 30 18.15 5.19 -4.28
CA GLU A 30 18.72 6.17 -3.35
C GLU A 30 18.60 5.65 -1.92
N THR A 31 19.65 5.85 -1.10
CA THR A 31 19.71 5.32 0.27
C THR A 31 19.91 6.44 1.28
N TYR A 32 19.24 6.35 2.42
CA TYR A 32 19.32 7.30 3.52
C TYR A 32 19.43 6.55 4.84
N ASN A 33 20.22 7.06 5.76
CA ASN A 33 20.52 6.39 7.04
C ASN A 33 19.73 6.94 8.24
N ASP A 34 18.82 7.87 8.01
CA ASP A 34 17.88 8.35 9.04
C ASP A 34 16.55 8.82 8.42
N GLY A 35 15.51 8.82 9.25
CA GLY A 35 14.16 9.14 8.81
C GLY A 35 13.96 10.60 8.39
N GLU A 36 14.73 11.56 8.90
CA GLU A 36 14.61 12.98 8.51
C GLU A 36 15.08 13.19 7.09
N GLN A 37 16.27 12.68 6.74
CA GLN A 37 16.80 12.73 5.37
C GLN A 37 15.92 11.95 4.41
N GLY A 38 15.47 10.76 4.82
CA GLY A 38 14.53 9.95 4.07
C GLY A 38 13.24 10.70 3.74
N LEU A 39 12.62 11.35 4.72
CA LEU A 39 11.40 12.14 4.51
C LEU A 39 11.59 13.29 3.51
N ILE A 40 12.70 14.04 3.65
CA ILE A 40 13.03 15.13 2.74
C ILE A 40 13.17 14.61 1.30
N ALA A 41 13.86 13.47 1.12
CA ALA A 41 14.04 12.86 -0.19
C ALA A 41 12.71 12.35 -0.78
N LEU A 42 11.87 11.70 0.03
CA LEU A 42 10.55 11.22 -0.37
C LEU A 42 9.63 12.35 -0.85
N GLN A 43 9.75 13.52 -0.26
CA GLN A 43 8.95 14.68 -0.64
C GLN A 43 9.45 15.42 -1.89
N ARG A 44 10.75 15.32 -2.20
CA ARG A 44 11.38 16.06 -3.31
C ARG A 44 11.55 15.26 -4.58
N ASN A 45 11.77 13.94 -4.45
CA ASN A 45 12.32 13.14 -5.54
C ASN A 45 11.28 12.30 -6.30
N ASP A 46 10.01 12.34 -5.89
CA ASP A 46 8.89 11.61 -6.51
C ASP A 46 9.25 10.14 -6.86
N PRO A 47 9.58 9.30 -5.86
CA PRO A 47 9.93 7.91 -6.11
C PRO A 47 8.68 7.07 -6.41
N ASP A 48 8.89 5.93 -7.09
CA ASP A 48 7.84 4.96 -7.38
C ASP A 48 7.45 4.13 -6.14
N ILE A 49 8.41 3.95 -5.20
CA ILE A 49 8.20 3.21 -3.95
C ILE A 49 9.22 3.63 -2.88
N ALA A 50 8.79 3.59 -1.63
CA ALA A 50 9.65 3.74 -0.46
C ALA A 50 9.78 2.42 0.31
N ILE A 51 10.99 2.13 0.79
CA ILE A 51 11.28 1.03 1.73
C ILE A 51 11.82 1.69 2.99
N LEU A 52 11.14 1.51 4.11
CA LEU A 52 11.44 2.20 5.35
C LEU A 52 11.68 1.19 6.48
N ASP A 53 12.79 1.30 7.17
CA ASP A 53 12.90 0.66 8.48
C ASP A 53 11.96 1.36 9.48
N ILE A 54 11.39 0.60 10.41
CA ILE A 54 10.54 1.18 11.45
C ILE A 54 11.39 1.85 12.51
N LYS A 55 12.40 1.15 13.04
CA LYS A 55 13.21 1.60 14.17
C LYS A 55 14.44 2.37 13.71
N MET A 56 14.32 3.65 13.56
CA MET A 56 15.43 4.53 13.20
C MET A 56 15.60 5.66 14.22
N PRO A 57 16.84 6.15 14.41
CA PRO A 57 17.08 7.31 15.25
C PRO A 57 16.47 8.58 14.68
N LYS A 58 16.22 9.59 15.52
CA LYS A 58 15.64 10.91 15.23
C LYS A 58 14.16 10.85 14.83
N LEU A 59 13.85 10.31 13.66
CA LEU A 59 12.50 10.18 13.14
C LEU A 59 12.29 8.72 12.73
N ASP A 60 11.40 8.01 13.44
CA ASP A 60 11.10 6.61 13.13
C ASP A 60 10.28 6.47 11.81
N GLY A 61 10.30 5.27 11.24
CA GLY A 61 9.64 5.01 9.96
C GLY A 61 8.13 5.25 9.99
N MET A 62 7.49 5.06 11.14
CA MET A 62 6.06 5.30 11.32
C MET A 62 5.73 6.79 11.27
N GLU A 63 6.56 7.63 11.89
CA GLU A 63 6.42 9.08 11.81
C GLU A 63 6.73 9.61 10.41
N VAL A 64 7.74 9.02 9.72
CA VAL A 64 8.01 9.30 8.30
C VAL A 64 6.75 9.03 7.47
N LEU A 65 6.16 7.84 7.59
CA LEU A 65 4.95 7.48 6.87
C LEU A 65 3.79 8.44 7.18
N LYS A 66 3.56 8.74 8.45
CA LYS A 66 2.50 9.67 8.87
C LYS A 66 2.62 11.05 8.22
N LYS A 67 3.83 11.60 8.21
CA LYS A 67 4.13 12.90 7.57
C LYS A 67 4.01 12.81 6.04
N LEU A 68 4.50 11.71 5.44
CA LEU A 68 4.42 11.48 4.01
C LEU A 68 2.96 11.41 3.51
N ARG A 69 2.08 10.75 4.24
CA ARG A 69 0.67 10.58 3.89
C ARG A 69 -0.16 11.87 3.93
N ILE A 70 0.39 12.97 4.40
CA ILE A 70 -0.24 14.31 4.29
C ILE A 70 -0.26 14.75 2.82
N SER A 71 0.80 14.46 2.06
CA SER A 71 1.00 14.98 0.69
C SER A 71 1.11 13.90 -0.39
N SER A 72 1.49 12.66 -0.03
CA SER A 72 1.80 11.60 -1.00
C SER A 72 1.16 10.25 -0.63
N ASN A 73 0.75 9.51 -1.66
CA ASN A 73 0.25 8.13 -1.57
C ASN A 73 1.20 7.13 -2.24
N ILE A 74 2.47 7.48 -2.43
CA ILE A 74 3.45 6.52 -2.96
C ILE A 74 3.42 5.24 -2.15
N PRO A 75 3.61 4.08 -2.77
CA PRO A 75 3.69 2.81 -2.06
C PRO A 75 4.81 2.81 -1.02
N VAL A 76 4.54 2.22 0.15
CA VAL A 76 5.52 2.10 1.23
C VAL A 76 5.55 0.65 1.73
N ILE A 77 6.74 0.05 1.74
CA ILE A 77 7.01 -1.23 2.38
C ILE A 77 7.82 -0.97 3.65
N PHE A 78 7.37 -1.50 4.78
CA PHE A 78 8.15 -1.47 6.01
C PHE A 78 9.09 -2.67 6.13
N LEU A 79 10.31 -2.40 6.63
CA LEU A 79 11.16 -3.42 7.23
C LEU A 79 10.99 -3.37 8.75
N THR A 80 10.78 -4.50 9.39
CA THR A 80 10.47 -4.57 10.83
C THR A 80 11.20 -5.72 11.51
N SER A 81 11.53 -5.59 12.79
CA SER A 81 12.07 -6.70 13.60
C SER A 81 10.94 -7.61 14.10
N LYS A 82 11.26 -8.89 14.35
CA LYS A 82 10.30 -9.92 14.80
C LYS A 82 9.56 -9.58 16.11
N ASP A 83 10.12 -8.72 16.93
CA ASP A 83 9.56 -8.38 18.24
C ASP A 83 8.46 -7.31 18.17
N ASP A 84 8.10 -6.88 16.97
CA ASP A 84 7.24 -5.72 16.73
C ASP A 84 5.88 -6.08 16.08
N GLU A 85 5.26 -7.21 16.47
CA GLU A 85 3.90 -7.56 16.00
C GLU A 85 2.88 -6.42 16.20
N ILE A 86 3.10 -5.59 17.24
CA ILE A 86 2.27 -4.40 17.50
C ILE A 86 2.55 -3.32 16.46
N ASP A 87 3.80 -3.15 16.05
CA ASP A 87 4.20 -2.13 15.08
C ASP A 87 3.77 -2.50 13.67
N GLU A 88 3.72 -3.79 13.33
CA GLU A 88 3.22 -4.30 12.07
C GLU A 88 1.74 -3.95 11.85
N ALA A 89 0.89 -4.30 12.82
CA ALA A 89 -0.53 -3.95 12.77
C ALA A 89 -0.75 -2.43 12.78
N LEU A 90 0.14 -1.66 13.45
CA LEU A 90 0.08 -0.21 13.50
C LEU A 90 0.54 0.40 12.18
N GLY A 91 1.63 -0.09 11.56
CA GLY A 91 2.14 0.38 10.27
C GLY A 91 1.12 0.22 9.15
N LEU A 92 0.47 -0.92 9.08
CA LEU A 92 -0.64 -1.15 8.16
C LEU A 92 -1.84 -0.23 8.47
N ARG A 93 -2.15 0.03 9.74
CA ARG A 93 -3.19 1.01 10.12
C ARG A 93 -2.84 2.44 9.73
N MET A 94 -1.56 2.77 9.60
CA MET A 94 -1.09 4.11 9.23
C MET A 94 -0.96 4.32 7.72
N GLY A 95 -1.09 3.30 6.89
CA GLY A 95 -1.12 3.44 5.44
C GLY A 95 0.08 2.85 4.69
N ALA A 96 0.84 1.95 5.30
CA ALA A 96 1.79 1.11 4.57
C ALA A 96 1.06 0.15 3.61
N ASP A 97 1.70 -0.17 2.51
CA ASP A 97 1.16 -1.07 1.50
C ASP A 97 1.60 -2.52 1.75
N ASP A 98 2.76 -2.71 2.39
CA ASP A 98 3.27 -4.02 2.80
C ASP A 98 4.30 -3.88 3.94
N TYR A 99 4.71 -5.02 4.54
CA TYR A 99 5.78 -5.09 5.52
C TYR A 99 6.58 -6.40 5.34
N ILE A 100 7.84 -6.37 5.75
CA ILE A 100 8.74 -7.52 5.70
C ILE A 100 9.50 -7.60 7.01
N THR A 101 9.42 -8.75 7.68
CA THR A 101 10.09 -8.99 8.95
C THR A 101 11.57 -9.33 8.75
N LYS A 102 12.45 -8.64 9.48
CA LYS A 102 13.89 -8.97 9.57
C LYS A 102 14.09 -10.23 10.47
N PRO A 103 14.98 -11.18 10.09
CA PRO A 103 15.77 -11.22 8.87
C PRO A 103 14.96 -11.72 7.66
N PHE A 104 15.19 -11.13 6.50
CA PHE A 104 14.51 -11.50 5.26
C PHE A 104 15.52 -11.90 4.17
N SER A 105 15.03 -12.65 3.16
CA SER A 105 15.83 -12.90 1.96
C SER A 105 15.66 -11.75 0.96
N GLN A 106 16.74 -11.38 0.27
CA GLN A 106 16.69 -10.37 -0.80
C GLN A 106 15.66 -10.74 -1.88
N LYS A 107 15.55 -12.03 -2.22
CA LYS A 107 14.54 -12.53 -3.16
C LYS A 107 13.12 -12.20 -2.70
N LEU A 108 12.80 -12.40 -1.44
CA LEU A 108 11.48 -12.06 -0.88
C LEU A 108 11.20 -10.57 -1.03
N LEU A 109 12.17 -9.72 -0.65
CA LEU A 109 12.02 -8.26 -0.77
C LEU A 109 11.79 -7.84 -2.23
N ILE A 110 12.58 -8.38 -3.18
CA ILE A 110 12.45 -8.10 -4.61
C ILE A 110 11.05 -8.47 -5.12
N GLU A 111 10.55 -9.66 -4.78
CA GLU A 111 9.21 -10.08 -5.20
C GLU A 111 8.09 -9.20 -4.60
N ARG A 112 8.24 -8.76 -3.36
CA ARG A 112 7.30 -7.82 -2.71
C ARG A 112 7.31 -6.46 -3.42
N ILE A 113 8.48 -5.92 -3.71
CA ILE A 113 8.63 -4.66 -4.46
C ILE A 113 7.98 -4.79 -5.84
N ARG A 114 8.29 -5.87 -6.58
CA ARG A 114 7.68 -6.13 -7.90
C ARG A 114 6.16 -6.19 -7.81
N ALA A 115 5.63 -6.86 -6.81
CA ALA A 115 4.19 -6.96 -6.61
C ALA A 115 3.55 -5.60 -6.34
N VAL A 116 4.18 -4.76 -5.53
CA VAL A 116 3.69 -3.40 -5.23
C VAL A 116 3.82 -2.49 -6.46
N LEU A 117 4.97 -2.49 -7.14
CA LEU A 117 5.20 -1.69 -8.35
C LEU A 117 4.31 -2.11 -9.52
N ARG A 118 4.09 -3.42 -9.72
CA ARG A 118 3.15 -3.91 -10.74
C ARG A 118 1.74 -3.37 -10.50
N ARG A 119 1.31 -3.26 -9.26
CA ARG A 119 0.00 -2.69 -8.91
C ARG A 119 -0.09 -1.20 -9.23
N SER A 120 1.01 -0.46 -9.05
CA SER A 120 1.07 0.97 -9.38
C SER A 120 1.23 1.24 -10.89
N SER A 121 1.78 0.26 -11.64
CA SER A 121 2.07 0.35 -13.07
C SER A 121 1.18 -0.57 -13.92
N LEU A 122 0.07 -1.11 -13.37
CA LEU A 122 -0.80 -1.97 -14.16
C LEU A 122 -1.30 -1.22 -15.41
N ASP A 123 -0.51 -1.36 -16.48
CA ASP A 123 -1.05 -1.50 -17.82
C ASP A 123 -1.94 -2.75 -17.75
N ILE A 124 -3.20 -2.54 -17.47
CA ILE A 124 -4.24 -3.57 -17.40
C ILE A 124 -4.57 -3.96 -18.85
N SER A 125 -3.61 -4.65 -19.50
CA SER A 125 -3.76 -5.08 -20.90
C SER A 125 -4.61 -6.33 -21.08
N ASP A 126 -5.01 -7.02 -20.01
CA ASP A 126 -5.77 -8.27 -20.13
C ASP A 126 -7.20 -8.27 -19.58
N VAL A 127 -7.60 -7.24 -18.84
CA VAL A 127 -9.00 -6.98 -18.54
C VAL A 127 -9.20 -5.49 -18.69
N SER A 128 -9.82 -5.04 -19.77
CA SER A 128 -10.25 -3.65 -19.91
C SER A 128 -11.23 -3.33 -18.78
N GLU A 129 -10.68 -3.05 -17.60
CA GLU A 129 -11.46 -2.64 -16.44
C GLU A 129 -12.02 -1.27 -16.75
N LYS A 130 -13.25 -1.31 -17.20
CA LYS A 130 -14.05 -0.13 -17.47
C LYS A 130 -14.10 0.71 -16.19
N VAL A 131 -14.02 2.01 -16.37
CA VAL A 131 -14.37 2.97 -15.30
C VAL A 131 -15.64 2.48 -14.60
N ILE A 132 -15.54 2.31 -13.28
CA ILE A 132 -16.69 1.96 -12.45
C ILE A 132 -17.37 3.25 -12.01
N GLN A 133 -18.62 3.42 -12.42
CA GLN A 133 -19.47 4.48 -11.91
C GLN A 133 -20.68 3.84 -11.22
N ARG A 134 -20.78 4.05 -9.90
CA ARG A 134 -21.85 3.53 -9.05
C ARG A 134 -22.36 4.67 -8.17
N ASN A 135 -23.55 5.18 -8.46
CA ASN A 135 -24.12 6.31 -7.72
C ASN A 135 -23.11 7.43 -7.44
N ASN A 136 -22.61 7.51 -6.23
CA ASN A 136 -21.65 8.51 -5.78
C ASN A 136 -20.18 8.09 -5.94
N LEU A 137 -19.91 6.82 -6.29
CA LEU A 137 -18.56 6.29 -6.46
C LEU A 137 -18.15 6.36 -7.93
N TYR A 138 -16.98 6.90 -8.18
CA TYR A 138 -16.27 6.86 -9.45
C TYR A 138 -14.87 6.28 -9.23
N LEU A 139 -14.53 5.22 -9.97
CA LEU A 139 -13.22 4.60 -9.97
C LEU A 139 -12.70 4.54 -11.41
N ASP A 140 -11.51 5.04 -11.61
CA ASP A 140 -10.77 4.97 -12.87
C ASP A 140 -9.49 4.18 -12.61
N PRO A 141 -9.43 2.90 -12.99
CA PRO A 141 -8.27 2.04 -12.77
C PRO A 141 -7.00 2.53 -13.47
N ASP A 142 -7.13 3.07 -14.69
CA ASP A 142 -5.99 3.52 -15.50
C ASP A 142 -5.28 4.73 -14.86
N ARG A 143 -6.02 5.52 -14.08
CA ARG A 143 -5.50 6.71 -13.39
C ARG A 143 -5.36 6.52 -11.89
N HIS A 144 -5.69 5.34 -11.35
CA HIS A 144 -5.82 5.10 -9.91
C HIS A 144 -6.65 6.19 -9.20
N LEU A 145 -7.66 6.71 -9.89
CA LEU A 145 -8.48 7.82 -9.41
C LEU A 145 -9.77 7.31 -8.76
N CYS A 146 -9.96 7.68 -7.52
CA CYS A 146 -11.21 7.45 -6.78
C CYS A 146 -11.89 8.77 -6.47
N LYS A 147 -13.20 8.89 -6.79
CA LYS A 147 -14.03 10.01 -6.35
C LYS A 147 -15.27 9.53 -5.63
N TRP A 148 -15.68 10.26 -4.62
CA TRP A 148 -16.94 10.09 -3.89
C TRP A 148 -17.73 11.39 -3.93
N LYS A 149 -18.97 11.36 -4.45
CA LYS A 149 -19.79 12.57 -4.64
C LYS A 149 -19.04 13.68 -5.39
N GLY A 150 -18.20 13.30 -6.38
CA GLY A 150 -17.38 14.22 -7.17
C GLY A 150 -16.07 14.68 -6.52
N LEU A 151 -15.86 14.42 -5.23
CA LEU A 151 -14.64 14.79 -4.50
C LEU A 151 -13.62 13.64 -4.55
N GLU A 152 -12.37 13.97 -4.80
CA GLU A 152 -11.29 12.98 -4.86
C GLU A 152 -11.00 12.38 -3.47
N VAL A 153 -11.01 11.04 -3.39
CA VAL A 153 -10.63 10.28 -2.20
C VAL A 153 -9.26 9.64 -2.47
N LYS A 154 -8.22 10.15 -1.83
CA LYS A 154 -6.85 9.65 -2.00
C LYS A 154 -6.69 8.26 -1.37
N LEU A 155 -6.65 7.23 -2.19
CA LEU A 155 -6.40 5.85 -1.79
C LEU A 155 -4.95 5.46 -2.07
N THR A 156 -4.38 4.55 -1.25
CA THR A 156 -3.14 3.86 -1.63
C THR A 156 -3.44 2.85 -2.74
N VAL A 157 -2.40 2.35 -3.39
CA VAL A 157 -2.57 1.36 -4.48
C VAL A 157 -3.35 0.14 -3.99
N THR A 158 -2.98 -0.41 -2.84
CA THR A 158 -3.64 -1.57 -2.23
C THR A 158 -5.10 -1.29 -1.87
N GLU A 159 -5.39 -0.12 -1.28
CA GLU A 159 -6.77 0.30 -0.98
C GLU A 159 -7.61 0.45 -2.24
N PHE A 160 -7.03 1.01 -3.31
CA PHE A 160 -7.72 1.17 -4.59
C PHE A 160 -8.07 -0.20 -5.18
N LEU A 161 -7.14 -1.16 -5.21
CA LEU A 161 -7.38 -2.50 -5.74
C LEU A 161 -8.46 -3.25 -4.97
N ILE A 162 -8.42 -3.18 -3.63
CA ILE A 162 -9.46 -3.78 -2.78
C ILE A 162 -10.83 -3.16 -3.08
N LEU A 163 -10.92 -1.83 -3.13
CA LEU A 163 -12.19 -1.14 -3.41
C LEU A 163 -12.71 -1.45 -4.82
N ASN A 164 -11.83 -1.41 -5.82
CA ASN A 164 -12.17 -1.74 -7.20
C ASN A 164 -12.73 -3.15 -7.30
N SER A 165 -12.07 -4.10 -6.67
CA SER A 165 -12.49 -5.51 -6.61
C SER A 165 -13.87 -5.70 -5.96
N LEU A 166 -14.19 -4.95 -4.92
CA LEU A 166 -15.50 -5.00 -4.25
C LEU A 166 -16.59 -4.29 -5.08
N ALA A 167 -16.27 -3.11 -5.63
CA ALA A 167 -17.22 -2.30 -6.38
C ALA A 167 -17.48 -2.81 -7.80
N PHE A 168 -16.60 -3.67 -8.34
CA PHE A 168 -16.78 -4.28 -9.66
C PHE A 168 -18.05 -5.14 -9.75
N ARG A 169 -18.36 -5.88 -8.67
CA ARG A 169 -19.58 -6.68 -8.52
C ARG A 169 -20.25 -6.38 -7.18
N PRO A 170 -21.06 -5.31 -7.08
CA PRO A 170 -21.78 -4.98 -5.87
C PRO A 170 -22.64 -6.15 -5.40
N GLY A 171 -22.85 -6.26 -4.08
CA GLY A 171 -23.59 -7.36 -3.48
C GLY A 171 -22.81 -8.66 -3.33
N LEU A 172 -21.78 -8.89 -4.17
CA LEU A 172 -20.95 -10.10 -4.05
C LEU A 172 -20.00 -10.00 -2.87
N VAL A 173 -20.02 -11.02 -2.02
CA VAL A 173 -19.09 -11.13 -0.88
C VAL A 173 -17.77 -11.68 -1.35
N LYS A 174 -16.68 -11.02 -0.98
CA LYS A 174 -15.31 -11.53 -1.14
C LYS A 174 -14.72 -11.88 0.21
N SER A 175 -14.11 -13.08 0.31
CA SER A 175 -13.38 -13.50 1.51
C SER A 175 -12.12 -12.65 1.69
N ARG A 176 -11.50 -12.72 2.89
CA ARG A 176 -10.21 -12.07 3.14
C ARG A 176 -9.13 -12.59 2.22
N ASP A 177 -9.05 -13.90 2.03
CA ASP A 177 -8.09 -14.55 1.11
C ASP A 177 -8.23 -14.01 -0.31
N GLN A 178 -9.46 -13.95 -0.85
CA GLN A 178 -9.71 -13.39 -2.18
C GLN A 178 -9.30 -11.92 -2.30
N LEU A 179 -9.43 -11.14 -1.23
CA LEU A 179 -8.99 -9.74 -1.20
C LEU A 179 -7.47 -9.64 -1.05
N ILE A 180 -6.83 -10.59 -0.33
CA ILE A 180 -5.37 -10.73 -0.27
C ILE A 180 -4.83 -11.05 -1.66
N ASP A 181 -5.37 -12.05 -2.34
CA ASP A 181 -4.97 -12.43 -3.70
C ASP A 181 -5.10 -11.24 -4.68
N THR A 182 -6.22 -10.51 -4.59
CA THR A 182 -6.43 -9.31 -5.40
C THR A 182 -5.41 -8.21 -5.09
N ALA A 183 -5.12 -8.00 -3.81
CA ALA A 183 -4.29 -6.90 -3.34
C ALA A 183 -2.80 -7.23 -3.39
N TYR A 184 -2.41 -8.49 -3.20
CA TYR A 184 -1.01 -8.90 -3.02
C TYR A 184 -0.54 -9.97 -4.03
N GLY A 185 -1.48 -10.64 -4.73
CA GLY A 185 -1.22 -11.74 -5.65
C GLY A 185 -1.16 -13.09 -4.93
N GLU A 186 -1.43 -14.17 -5.66
CA GLU A 186 -1.60 -15.53 -5.12
C GLU A 186 -0.34 -16.12 -4.45
N THR A 187 0.84 -15.55 -4.70
CA THR A 187 2.12 -16.08 -4.20
C THR A 187 2.58 -15.47 -2.88
N ILE A 188 1.83 -14.51 -2.34
CA ILE A 188 2.25 -13.71 -1.19
C ILE A 188 1.40 -14.05 0.02
N TYR A 189 2.01 -14.64 1.04
CA TYR A 189 1.35 -14.86 2.32
C TYR A 189 1.29 -13.57 3.14
N VAL A 190 0.09 -13.10 3.46
CA VAL A 190 -0.19 -11.92 4.28
C VAL A 190 -1.25 -12.30 5.32
N ASP A 191 -1.14 -11.79 6.54
CA ASP A 191 -2.14 -12.04 7.59
C ASP A 191 -3.50 -11.41 7.20
N ASP A 192 -4.58 -12.14 7.46
CA ASP A 192 -5.97 -11.73 7.20
C ASP A 192 -6.32 -10.37 7.82
N ARG A 193 -5.71 -10.04 8.97
CA ARG A 193 -5.89 -8.76 9.67
C ARG A 193 -5.43 -7.55 8.84
N THR A 194 -4.56 -7.79 7.86
CA THR A 194 -4.10 -6.76 6.93
C THR A 194 -5.26 -6.18 6.14
N ILE A 195 -6.16 -7.03 5.63
CA ILE A 195 -7.36 -6.59 4.89
C ILE A 195 -8.28 -5.78 5.80
N ASP A 196 -8.50 -6.21 7.04
CA ASP A 196 -9.34 -5.48 8.00
C ASP A 196 -8.80 -4.06 8.25
N SER A 197 -7.48 -3.90 8.28
CA SER A 197 -6.80 -2.61 8.43
C SER A 197 -7.01 -1.71 7.20
N HIS A 198 -6.89 -2.24 5.99
CA HIS A 198 -7.18 -1.49 4.75
C HIS A 198 -8.64 -1.05 4.69
N ILE A 199 -9.59 -1.95 4.97
CA ILE A 199 -11.02 -1.64 5.02
C ILE A 199 -11.32 -0.53 6.03
N LYS A 200 -10.76 -0.60 7.23
CA LYS A 200 -10.94 0.43 8.27
C LYS A 200 -10.43 1.79 7.81
N ARG A 201 -9.28 1.85 7.12
CA ARG A 201 -8.73 3.09 6.57
C ARG A 201 -9.58 3.66 5.46
N MET A 202 -9.98 2.83 4.49
CA MET A 202 -10.87 3.25 3.41
C MET A 202 -12.15 3.87 3.97
N ARG A 203 -12.84 3.18 4.88
CA ARG A 203 -14.05 3.73 5.53
C ARG A 203 -13.79 5.08 6.20
N ARG A 204 -12.65 5.27 6.86
CA ARG A 204 -12.27 6.55 7.48
C ARG A 204 -12.05 7.64 6.43
N LYS A 205 -11.39 7.32 5.30
CA LYS A 205 -11.15 8.27 4.21
C LYS A 205 -12.46 8.73 3.57
N PHE A 206 -13.39 7.81 3.31
CA PHE A 206 -14.72 8.16 2.79
C PHE A 206 -15.55 8.96 3.80
N ARG A 207 -15.54 8.59 5.09
CA ARG A 207 -16.27 9.29 6.15
C ARG A 207 -15.74 10.68 6.44
N PHE A 208 -14.54 11.01 6.00
CA PHE A 208 -14.04 12.39 6.06
C PHE A 208 -14.88 13.31 5.18
N PHE A 209 -15.33 12.85 4.01
CA PHE A 209 -16.16 13.59 3.08
C PHE A 209 -17.66 13.36 3.32
N ASP A 210 -18.03 12.18 3.76
CA ASP A 210 -19.43 11.77 3.97
C ASP A 210 -19.56 10.93 5.23
N LYS A 211 -20.00 11.53 6.32
CA LYS A 211 -20.15 10.88 7.63
C LYS A 211 -21.10 9.67 7.61
N THR A 212 -22.00 9.62 6.63
CA THR A 212 -22.99 8.55 6.48
C THR A 212 -22.48 7.38 5.63
N PHE A 213 -21.23 7.45 5.13
CA PHE A 213 -20.67 6.39 4.29
C PHE A 213 -20.67 5.02 5.00
N ASP A 214 -21.37 4.05 4.43
CA ASP A 214 -21.49 2.67 4.92
C ASP A 214 -21.49 1.61 3.81
N HIS A 215 -21.09 1.99 2.57
CA HIS A 215 -21.15 1.15 1.36
C HIS A 215 -20.21 -0.05 1.37
N ILE A 216 -19.14 -0.01 2.15
CA ILE A 216 -18.30 -1.20 2.36
C ILE A 216 -18.83 -1.92 3.60
N GLU A 217 -19.47 -3.08 3.40
CA GLU A 217 -20.08 -3.85 4.48
C GLU A 217 -19.19 -5.01 4.93
N THR A 218 -19.22 -5.30 6.24
CA THR A 218 -18.56 -6.48 6.82
C THR A 218 -19.59 -7.58 7.03
N LEU A 219 -19.32 -8.76 6.49
CA LEU A 219 -20.05 -9.98 6.82
C LEU A 219 -19.18 -10.79 7.76
N TYR A 220 -19.54 -10.79 9.03
CA TYR A 220 -18.74 -11.45 10.07
C TYR A 220 -18.53 -12.93 9.77
N GLY A 221 -17.29 -13.38 9.89
CA GLY A 221 -16.89 -14.76 9.58
C GLY A 221 -16.80 -15.09 8.08
N VAL A 222 -17.21 -14.19 7.17
CA VAL A 222 -17.22 -14.44 5.72
C VAL A 222 -16.28 -13.50 4.97
N GLY A 223 -16.42 -12.18 5.11
CA GLY A 223 -15.61 -11.22 4.38
C GLY A 223 -16.25 -9.84 4.23
N TYR A 224 -16.09 -9.25 3.06
CA TYR A 224 -16.53 -7.90 2.74
C TYR A 224 -17.29 -7.83 1.43
N ARG A 225 -18.17 -6.86 1.29
CA ARG A 225 -18.82 -6.52 0.03
C ARG A 225 -19.02 -5.03 -0.11
N TYR A 226 -19.13 -4.55 -1.35
CA TYR A 226 -19.70 -3.25 -1.66
C TYR A 226 -21.22 -3.42 -1.76
N LYS A 227 -22.00 -2.56 -1.11
CA LYS A 227 -23.47 -2.64 -1.14
C LYS A 227 -23.98 -2.46 -2.57
N ASP A 228 -24.97 -3.25 -2.94
CA ASP A 228 -25.76 -3.08 -4.13
C ASP A 228 -26.91 -2.12 -3.79
N GLU A 229 -26.94 -0.96 -4.43
CA GLU A 229 -27.98 0.08 -4.26
C GLU A 229 -28.80 0.21 -5.53
#